data_e6b7e55f47fcfe0cf9850ebb36eaee07
#
_entry.id   e6b7e55f47fcfe0cf9850ebb36eaee07
#
_cell.length_a   1.000
_cell.length_b   1.000
_cell.length_c   1.000
_cell.angle_alpha   90.00
_cell.angle_beta   90.00
_cell.angle_gamma   90.00
#
_symmetry.space_group_name_H-M   'P 1'
#
loop_
_entity.id
_entity.type
_entity.pdbx_description
1 polymer ?
#
loop_
_entity_poly.entity_id
_entity_poly.type
_entity_poly.pdbx_seq_one_letter_code
_entity_poly.pdbx_strand_id
1 'polypeptide(L)'
;KRMLQDSEPTFKPDLYDEHGKWMDGWESRRRREPGHDYAVVQLGTRGIVHGLDIDTRHFTGNYPPQASVEGMDCGSVTNPVSGDWEELLPISELSSDRQHYFSINNRRPLTHVRLNIFPDGGIARLRVYGDPHPDWSGIDLSQIMEVSSIELGGRIAGYNDAHYGMPWVILTSGRGKNMGDGWETRRRREPGHDWILVRLGACLLYTSPSPR
;
A
#
# COMPACT_ATOMS: atom_id res chain seq x y z
N LYS A 1 11.70 4.11 -1.96
CA LYS A 1 10.67 3.93 -3.02
C LYS A 1 10.56 2.48 -3.50
N ARG A 2 11.67 1.70 -3.62
CA ARG A 2 11.65 0.30 -4.11
C ARG A 2 10.79 -0.61 -3.21
N MET A 3 10.88 -0.47 -1.90
CA MET A 3 10.09 -1.23 -0.92
C MET A 3 8.57 -1.16 -1.14
N LEU A 4 8.08 -0.11 -1.82
CA LEU A 4 6.65 0.12 -2.07
C LEU A 4 6.22 -0.25 -3.50
N GLN A 5 7.06 -0.93 -4.27
CA GLN A 5 6.70 -1.38 -5.63
C GLN A 5 5.73 -2.55 -5.57
N ASP A 6 4.82 -2.63 -6.54
CA ASP A 6 3.84 -3.72 -6.66
C ASP A 6 4.49 -5.04 -7.08
N SER A 7 5.57 -4.94 -7.89
CA SER A 7 6.26 -6.12 -8.39
C SER A 7 6.91 -6.92 -7.27
N GLU A 8 7.00 -8.22 -7.47
CA GLU A 8 7.80 -9.09 -6.62
C GLU A 8 9.26 -8.62 -6.60
N PRO A 9 9.96 -8.77 -5.45
CA PRO A 9 11.35 -8.40 -5.37
C PRO A 9 12.20 -9.28 -6.29
N THR A 10 13.18 -8.68 -6.95
CA THR A 10 14.08 -9.36 -7.87
C THR A 10 15.50 -9.36 -7.33
N PHE A 11 16.24 -10.45 -7.60
CA PHE A 11 17.64 -10.55 -7.27
C PHE A 11 18.49 -10.52 -8.54
N LYS A 12 19.51 -9.66 -8.55
CA LYS A 12 20.48 -9.54 -9.65
C LYS A 12 21.90 -9.78 -9.09
N PRO A 13 22.48 -10.98 -9.28
CA PRO A 13 23.70 -11.37 -8.60
C PRO A 13 24.92 -10.47 -8.93
N ASP A 14 25.00 -9.97 -10.15
CA ASP A 14 26.17 -9.24 -10.65
C ASP A 14 25.94 -7.72 -10.76
N LEU A 15 24.87 -7.21 -10.14
CA LEU A 15 24.57 -5.78 -10.15
C LEU A 15 25.06 -5.12 -8.86
N TYR A 16 25.88 -4.07 -9.03
CA TYR A 16 26.40 -3.23 -7.95
C TYR A 16 26.13 -1.77 -8.27
N ASP A 17 25.92 -0.97 -7.26
CA ASP A 17 25.81 0.48 -7.33
C ASP A 17 26.87 1.15 -6.42
N GLU A 18 26.82 2.46 -6.28
CA GLU A 18 27.75 3.25 -5.46
C GLU A 18 27.74 2.88 -3.96
N HIS A 19 26.70 2.17 -3.51
CA HIS A 19 26.53 1.74 -2.13
C HIS A 19 26.90 0.26 -1.90
N GLY A 20 27.29 -0.45 -2.96
CA GLY A 20 27.63 -1.86 -2.90
C GLY A 20 26.73 -2.75 -3.75
N LYS A 21 26.43 -3.96 -3.27
CA LYS A 21 25.55 -4.88 -3.97
C LYS A 21 24.13 -4.31 -4.07
N TRP A 22 23.62 -4.23 -5.32
CA TRP A 22 22.26 -3.72 -5.54
C TRP A 22 21.22 -4.68 -4.98
N MET A 23 20.32 -4.13 -4.17
CA MET A 23 19.19 -4.86 -3.59
C MET A 23 17.86 -4.21 -3.97
N ASP A 24 16.87 -5.03 -4.30
CA ASP A 24 15.55 -4.56 -4.70
C ASP A 24 14.64 -4.34 -3.47
N GLY A 25 14.93 -3.27 -2.75
CA GLY A 25 14.21 -2.92 -1.54
C GLY A 25 14.66 -1.58 -0.96
N TRP A 26 14.37 -1.40 0.31
CA TRP A 26 14.95 -0.36 1.16
C TRP A 26 15.97 -1.00 2.08
N GLU A 27 17.20 -0.50 2.06
CA GLU A 27 18.27 -0.92 2.93
C GLU A 27 18.87 0.30 3.63
N SER A 28 18.99 0.23 4.94
CA SER A 28 19.64 1.25 5.74
C SER A 28 21.13 0.90 5.97
N ARG A 29 21.92 1.90 6.29
CA ARG A 29 23.33 1.70 6.65
C ARG A 29 23.44 0.97 7.97
N ARG A 30 24.47 0.12 8.10
CA ARG A 30 24.75 -0.56 9.36
C ARG A 30 24.93 0.43 10.50
N ARG A 31 24.11 0.30 11.52
CA ARG A 31 24.15 1.10 12.73
C ARG A 31 25.28 0.65 13.65
N ARG A 32 26.04 1.60 14.18
CA ARG A 32 27.12 1.35 15.16
C ARG A 32 26.80 1.96 16.51
N GLU A 33 25.72 2.70 16.61
CA GLU A 33 25.25 3.35 17.83
C GLU A 33 23.89 2.79 18.22
N PRO A 34 23.51 2.84 19.51
CA PRO A 34 22.18 2.42 19.96
C PRO A 34 21.08 3.16 19.23
N GLY A 35 20.00 2.45 18.93
CA GLY A 35 18.82 2.99 18.26
C GLY A 35 18.31 2.05 17.16
N HIS A 36 17.42 2.55 16.34
CA HIS A 36 16.84 1.81 15.22
C HIS A 36 16.61 2.74 14.02
N ASP A 37 16.43 2.17 12.86
CA ASP A 37 16.09 2.90 11.65
C ASP A 37 14.59 2.77 11.38
N TYR A 38 14.03 3.76 10.70
CA TYR A 38 12.61 3.76 10.38
C TYR A 38 12.33 4.38 9.00
N ALA A 39 11.18 3.99 8.45
CA ALA A 39 10.61 4.61 7.27
C ALA A 39 9.17 5.02 7.54
N VAL A 40 8.84 6.27 7.26
CA VAL A 40 7.46 6.77 7.28
C VAL A 40 6.87 6.65 5.89
N VAL A 41 5.71 6.04 5.78
CA VAL A 41 4.98 5.80 4.53
C VAL A 41 3.60 6.43 4.63
N GLN A 42 3.30 7.35 3.72
CA GLN A 42 1.95 7.83 3.51
C GLN A 42 1.16 6.76 2.74
N LEU A 43 0.00 6.39 3.25
CA LEU A 43 -0.91 5.48 2.57
C LEU A 43 -1.52 6.16 1.33
N GLY A 44 -1.81 5.39 0.31
CA GLY A 44 -2.44 5.89 -0.92
C GLY A 44 -3.85 6.46 -0.68
N THR A 45 -4.53 5.97 0.34
CA THR A 45 -5.78 6.49 0.85
C THR A 45 -5.83 6.33 2.37
N ARG A 46 -6.59 7.19 3.05
CA ARG A 46 -6.92 6.99 4.46
C ARG A 46 -7.70 5.70 4.62
N GLY A 47 -7.34 4.84 5.57
CA GLY A 47 -7.97 3.53 5.68
C GLY A 47 -7.74 2.83 7.01
N ILE A 48 -8.52 1.79 7.25
CA ILE A 48 -8.39 0.90 8.42
C ILE A 48 -7.47 -0.24 8.03
N VAL A 49 -6.34 -0.38 8.73
CA VAL A 49 -5.34 -1.42 8.45
C VAL A 49 -5.74 -2.73 9.13
N HIS A 50 -5.74 -3.82 8.37
CA HIS A 50 -6.09 -5.16 8.84
C HIS A 50 -4.93 -6.15 8.78
N GLY A 51 -3.90 -5.85 7.99
CA GLY A 51 -2.76 -6.75 7.85
C GLY A 51 -1.54 -6.07 7.27
N LEU A 52 -0.40 -6.70 7.51
CA LEU A 52 0.91 -6.27 7.01
C LEU A 52 1.64 -7.47 6.41
N ASP A 53 2.42 -7.21 5.35
CA ASP A 53 3.45 -8.11 4.86
C ASP A 53 4.78 -7.36 4.90
N ILE A 54 5.70 -7.85 5.74
CA ILE A 54 7.08 -7.36 5.83
C ILE A 54 7.96 -8.40 5.14
N ASP A 55 8.44 -8.07 3.97
CA ASP A 55 9.16 -9.00 3.09
C ASP A 55 10.65 -8.75 3.16
N THR A 56 11.40 -9.77 3.56
CA THR A 56 12.87 -9.78 3.63
C THR A 56 13.50 -10.60 2.51
N ARG A 57 12.75 -11.03 1.50
CA ARG A 57 13.28 -11.86 0.42
C ARG A 57 14.50 -11.22 -0.23
N HIS A 58 15.49 -12.06 -0.52
CA HIS A 58 16.82 -11.72 -1.02
C HIS A 58 17.75 -11.02 -0.01
N PHE A 59 17.26 -10.60 1.16
CA PHE A 59 18.09 -10.08 2.24
C PHE A 59 18.47 -11.23 3.17
N THR A 60 19.53 -11.97 2.81
CA THR A 60 19.95 -13.20 3.50
C THR A 60 20.85 -12.93 4.71
N GLY A 61 21.67 -11.88 4.69
CA GLY A 61 22.60 -11.56 5.76
C GLY A 61 22.44 -10.15 6.33
N ASN A 62 21.64 -9.33 5.68
CA ASN A 62 21.43 -7.91 5.99
C ASN A 62 19.95 -7.57 6.23
N TYR A 63 19.13 -8.56 6.58
CA TYR A 63 17.76 -8.31 7.03
C TYR A 63 17.76 -7.83 8.49
N PRO A 64 16.76 -7.02 8.91
CA PRO A 64 16.63 -6.65 10.32
C PRO A 64 16.08 -7.85 11.12
N PRO A 65 16.71 -8.20 12.27
CA PRO A 65 16.22 -9.29 13.11
C PRO A 65 14.81 -9.07 13.67
N GLN A 66 14.41 -7.80 13.83
CA GLN A 66 13.13 -7.42 14.40
C GLN A 66 12.57 -6.18 13.71
N ALA A 67 11.26 -6.07 13.69
CA ALA A 67 10.55 -4.86 13.25
C ALA A 67 9.31 -4.60 14.11
N SER A 68 8.87 -3.35 14.12
CA SER A 68 7.56 -2.93 14.61
C SER A 68 6.90 -1.97 13.63
N VAL A 69 5.58 -1.83 13.73
CA VAL A 69 4.84 -0.87 12.89
C VAL A 69 3.92 -0.04 13.75
N GLU A 70 3.93 1.25 13.50
CA GLU A 70 3.04 2.22 14.13
C GLU A 70 2.20 2.89 13.05
N GLY A 71 1.04 3.38 13.44
CA GLY A 71 0.11 4.10 12.57
C GLY A 71 -0.24 5.47 13.11
N MET A 72 -0.63 6.36 12.21
CA MET A 72 -1.10 7.69 12.57
C MET A 72 -2.15 8.18 11.58
N ASP A 73 -3.17 8.86 12.09
CA ASP A 73 -4.08 9.68 11.29
C ASP A 73 -3.70 11.15 11.50
N CYS A 74 -2.92 11.69 10.58
CA CYS A 74 -2.46 13.07 10.69
C CYS A 74 -3.37 14.10 9.97
N GLY A 75 -4.47 13.66 9.36
CA GLY A 75 -5.35 14.56 8.61
C GLY A 75 -4.57 15.38 7.58
N SER A 76 -4.65 16.69 7.70
CA SER A 76 -3.92 17.64 6.85
C SER A 76 -2.54 18.06 7.39
N VAL A 77 -2.03 17.42 8.45
CA VAL A 77 -0.72 17.76 9.04
C VAL A 77 0.41 17.37 8.09
N THR A 78 1.23 18.35 7.73
CA THR A 78 2.28 18.17 6.71
C THR A 78 3.58 17.52 7.19
N ASN A 79 3.76 17.34 8.51
CA ASN A 79 4.96 16.71 9.07
C ASN A 79 4.61 15.59 10.05
N PRO A 80 4.52 14.35 9.58
CA PRO A 80 4.19 13.20 10.42
C PRO A 80 5.31 12.78 11.37
N VAL A 81 6.55 13.25 11.22
CA VAL A 81 7.71 12.74 11.98
C VAL A 81 7.55 12.97 13.49
N SER A 82 6.91 14.06 13.90
CA SER A 82 6.74 14.46 15.31
C SER A 82 5.34 14.22 15.88
N GLY A 83 4.49 13.47 15.18
CA GLY A 83 3.11 13.21 15.61
C GLY A 83 2.99 12.07 16.62
N ASP A 84 1.78 11.90 17.15
CA ASP A 84 1.43 10.82 18.07
C ASP A 84 1.20 9.52 17.26
N TRP A 85 2.13 8.59 17.39
CA TRP A 85 2.09 7.29 16.75
C TRP A 85 1.46 6.24 17.65
N GLU A 86 0.52 5.47 17.13
CA GLU A 86 -0.14 4.34 17.78
C GLU A 86 0.51 3.03 17.34
N GLU A 87 0.83 2.14 18.25
CA GLU A 87 1.38 0.82 17.93
C GLU A 87 0.34 -0.02 17.19
N LEU A 88 0.69 -0.52 16.01
CA LEU A 88 -0.09 -1.47 15.21
C LEU A 88 0.46 -2.89 15.31
N LEU A 89 1.78 -3.01 15.26
CA LEU A 89 2.51 -4.25 15.39
C LEU A 89 3.62 -4.03 16.44
N PRO A 90 3.60 -4.73 17.57
CA PRO A 90 4.70 -4.68 18.53
C PRO A 90 5.98 -5.24 17.91
N ILE A 91 7.11 -5.04 18.60
CA ILE A 91 8.39 -5.60 18.13
C ILE A 91 8.23 -7.10 17.91
N SER A 92 8.42 -7.51 16.66
CA SER A 92 8.22 -8.86 16.18
C SER A 92 9.48 -9.35 15.46
N GLU A 93 9.79 -10.64 15.64
CA GLU A 93 10.95 -11.25 15.01
C GLU A 93 10.75 -11.41 13.50
N LEU A 94 11.79 -11.14 12.75
CA LEU A 94 11.88 -11.41 11.33
C LEU A 94 12.96 -12.49 11.08
N SER A 95 12.83 -13.15 9.96
CA SER A 95 13.80 -14.13 9.45
C SER A 95 14.33 -13.69 8.10
N SER A 96 15.47 -14.21 7.70
CA SER A 96 16.03 -13.91 6.38
C SER A 96 15.20 -14.50 5.25
N ASP A 97 15.21 -13.84 4.11
CA ASP A 97 14.75 -14.37 2.82
C ASP A 97 13.31 -14.92 2.84
N ARG A 98 12.37 -14.21 3.47
CA ARG A 98 10.96 -14.65 3.51
C ARG A 98 9.98 -13.52 3.72
N GLN A 99 8.70 -13.81 3.50
CA GLN A 99 7.58 -12.92 3.81
C GLN A 99 7.06 -13.20 5.23
N HIS A 100 6.68 -12.13 5.92
CA HIS A 100 6.13 -12.18 7.27
C HIS A 100 4.78 -11.49 7.26
N TYR A 101 3.72 -12.28 7.48
CA TYR A 101 2.35 -11.79 7.49
C TYR A 101 1.85 -11.58 8.91
N PHE A 102 1.35 -10.39 9.18
CA PHE A 102 0.83 -10.01 10.49
C PHE A 102 -0.61 -9.56 10.38
N SER A 103 -1.49 -10.10 11.22
CA SER A 103 -2.85 -9.61 11.37
C SER A 103 -2.86 -8.41 12.31
N ILE A 104 -3.53 -7.34 11.91
CA ILE A 104 -3.64 -6.09 12.68
C ILE A 104 -5.08 -5.89 13.12
N ASN A 105 -5.29 -5.73 14.40
CA ASN A 105 -6.59 -5.46 14.98
C ASN A 105 -6.76 -3.96 15.27
N ASN A 106 -6.67 -3.15 14.22
CA ASN A 106 -6.93 -1.71 14.30
C ASN A 106 -8.36 -1.41 13.83
N ARG A 107 -9.02 -0.44 14.46
CA ARG A 107 -10.36 0.03 14.09
C ARG A 107 -10.38 1.50 13.70
N ARG A 108 -9.26 2.20 13.85
CA ARG A 108 -9.16 3.62 13.52
C ARG A 108 -8.59 3.78 12.11
N PRO A 109 -9.15 4.67 11.30
CA PRO A 109 -8.55 5.00 10.01
C PRO A 109 -7.22 5.71 10.23
N LEU A 110 -6.26 5.39 9.35
CA LEU A 110 -4.90 5.91 9.37
C LEU A 110 -4.55 6.51 8.02
N THR A 111 -3.68 7.51 8.03
CA THR A 111 -3.12 8.13 6.82
C THR A 111 -1.66 7.75 6.60
N HIS A 112 -0.96 7.35 7.67
CA HIS A 112 0.47 7.02 7.63
C HIS A 112 0.76 5.78 8.47
N VAL A 113 1.81 5.06 8.05
CA VAL A 113 2.43 4.01 8.85
C VAL A 113 3.93 4.28 8.97
N ARG A 114 4.52 3.91 10.11
CA ARG A 114 5.95 3.95 10.36
C ARG A 114 6.46 2.54 10.60
N LEU A 115 7.29 2.06 9.68
CA LEU A 115 8.02 0.81 9.85
C LEU A 115 9.31 1.11 10.59
N ASN A 116 9.49 0.52 11.76
CA ASN A 116 10.74 0.55 12.51
C ASN A 116 11.45 -0.79 12.31
N ILE A 117 12.77 -0.77 12.10
CA ILE A 117 13.62 -1.95 11.94
C ILE A 117 14.76 -1.90 12.96
N PHE A 118 15.03 -3.03 13.62
CA PHE A 118 15.95 -3.07 14.76
C PHE A 118 17.13 -4.02 14.48
N PRO A 119 18.41 -3.52 14.57
CA PRO A 119 18.76 -2.10 14.67
C PRO A 119 18.73 -1.41 13.29
N ASP A 120 19.03 -2.14 12.24
CA ASP A 120 19.16 -1.74 10.84
C ASP A 120 18.93 -2.94 9.92
N GLY A 121 18.94 -2.73 8.61
CA GLY A 121 18.87 -3.82 7.65
C GLY A 121 18.10 -3.47 6.39
N GLY A 122 17.69 -4.51 5.67
CA GLY A 122 16.99 -4.39 4.40
C GLY A 122 15.61 -5.04 4.41
N ILE A 123 14.67 -4.34 3.80
CA ILE A 123 13.28 -4.78 3.55
C ILE A 123 13.02 -4.73 2.05
N ALA A 124 12.68 -5.86 1.47
CA ALA A 124 12.37 -5.97 0.05
C ALA A 124 11.05 -5.28 -0.28
N ARG A 125 9.99 -5.62 0.45
CA ARG A 125 8.65 -5.01 0.29
C ARG A 125 7.97 -4.78 1.64
N LEU A 126 7.21 -3.71 1.70
CA LEU A 126 6.22 -3.47 2.74
C LEU A 126 4.85 -3.36 2.06
N ARG A 127 3.92 -4.20 2.46
CA ARG A 127 2.53 -4.13 2.00
C ARG A 127 1.61 -3.92 3.20
N VAL A 128 0.68 -3.00 3.03
CA VAL A 128 -0.30 -2.63 4.05
C VAL A 128 -1.68 -2.94 3.46
N TYR A 129 -2.38 -3.85 4.09
CA TYR A 129 -3.71 -4.31 3.66
C TYR A 129 -4.77 -3.74 4.57
N GLY A 130 -5.85 -3.27 3.98
CA GLY A 130 -6.94 -2.67 4.75
C GLY A 130 -8.11 -2.22 3.89
N ASP A 131 -9.08 -1.59 4.53
CA ASP A 131 -10.24 -1.01 3.87
C ASP A 131 -10.09 0.51 3.75
N PRO A 132 -10.28 1.09 2.55
CA PRO A 132 -10.37 2.54 2.40
C PRO A 132 -11.46 3.12 3.29
N HIS A 133 -11.14 4.19 3.99
CA HIS A 133 -12.07 4.93 4.85
C HIS A 133 -11.83 6.44 4.70
N PRO A 134 -12.22 7.01 3.54
CA PRO A 134 -11.99 8.41 3.26
C PRO A 134 -12.75 9.30 4.24
N ASP A 135 -12.21 10.47 4.51
CA ASP A 135 -12.88 11.49 5.31
C ASP A 135 -13.78 12.34 4.40
N TRP A 136 -15.08 12.14 4.54
CA TRP A 136 -16.09 12.86 3.77
C TRP A 136 -16.43 14.24 4.35
N SER A 137 -15.98 14.56 5.57
CA SER A 137 -16.34 15.81 6.26
C SER A 137 -15.77 17.07 5.61
N GLY A 138 -14.61 16.91 4.94
CA GLY A 138 -13.94 17.99 4.23
C GLY A 138 -14.28 18.10 2.73
N ILE A 139 -15.19 17.27 2.22
CA ILE A 139 -15.52 17.23 0.80
C ILE A 139 -16.75 18.06 0.50
N ASP A 140 -16.65 18.96 -0.47
CA ASP A 140 -17.78 19.71 -0.98
C ASP A 140 -18.66 18.82 -1.87
N LEU A 141 -19.75 18.30 -1.28
CA LEU A 141 -20.69 17.39 -1.95
C LEU A 141 -21.52 18.07 -3.07
N SER A 142 -21.40 19.37 -3.26
CA SER A 142 -22.03 20.09 -4.39
C SER A 142 -21.22 19.95 -5.70
N GLN A 143 -19.97 19.51 -5.62
CA GLN A 143 -19.12 19.33 -6.78
C GLN A 143 -19.25 17.90 -7.35
N ILE A 144 -18.99 17.80 -8.65
CA ILE A 144 -18.91 16.49 -9.31
C ILE A 144 -17.61 15.79 -8.85
N MET A 145 -17.76 14.58 -8.34
CA MET A 145 -16.66 13.75 -7.84
C MET A 145 -16.59 12.42 -8.55
N GLU A 146 -15.39 11.89 -8.70
CA GLU A 146 -15.16 10.55 -9.22
C GLU A 146 -15.30 9.51 -8.09
N VAL A 147 -16.52 9.07 -7.81
CA VAL A 147 -16.81 8.12 -6.71
C VAL A 147 -16.27 6.71 -6.94
N SER A 148 -15.75 6.40 -8.12
CA SER A 148 -15.01 5.18 -8.41
C SER A 148 -13.56 5.26 -7.97
N SER A 149 -13.02 6.47 -7.74
CA SER A 149 -11.63 6.68 -7.32
C SER A 149 -11.29 5.90 -6.04
N ILE A 150 -10.11 5.30 -6.01
CA ILE A 150 -9.57 4.61 -4.83
C ILE A 150 -9.41 5.56 -3.64
N GLU A 151 -9.10 6.84 -3.89
CA GLU A 151 -8.95 7.88 -2.86
C GLU A 151 -10.29 8.16 -2.15
N LEU A 152 -11.40 8.00 -2.85
CA LEU A 152 -12.75 8.12 -2.31
C LEU A 152 -13.36 6.78 -1.87
N GLY A 153 -12.56 5.72 -1.80
CA GLY A 153 -13.00 4.41 -1.32
C GLY A 153 -13.54 3.47 -2.40
N GLY A 154 -13.41 3.83 -3.67
CA GLY A 154 -13.69 2.94 -4.80
C GLY A 154 -12.79 1.70 -4.76
N ARG A 155 -13.31 0.54 -5.13
CA ARG A 155 -12.53 -0.69 -5.20
C ARG A 155 -13.06 -1.68 -6.23
N ILE A 156 -12.18 -2.51 -6.75
CA ILE A 156 -12.59 -3.63 -7.61
C ILE A 156 -13.25 -4.69 -6.74
N ALA A 157 -14.49 -5.03 -7.05
CA ALA A 157 -15.26 -6.08 -6.38
C ALA A 157 -15.17 -7.42 -7.11
N GLY A 158 -14.86 -7.41 -8.41
CA GLY A 158 -14.66 -8.63 -9.19
C GLY A 158 -14.32 -8.31 -10.65
N TYR A 159 -13.77 -9.29 -11.34
CA TYR A 159 -13.48 -9.26 -12.77
C TYR A 159 -13.37 -10.70 -13.28
N ASN A 160 -13.53 -10.91 -14.57
CA ASN A 160 -13.43 -12.26 -15.14
C ASN A 160 -12.02 -12.59 -15.67
N ASP A 161 -11.26 -11.61 -16.10
CA ASP A 161 -9.89 -11.80 -16.61
C ASP A 161 -9.04 -10.55 -16.38
N ALA A 162 -7.74 -10.75 -16.11
CA ALA A 162 -6.72 -9.72 -16.09
C ALA A 162 -5.42 -10.34 -16.58
N HIS A 163 -5.06 -10.06 -17.82
CA HIS A 163 -3.89 -10.63 -18.47
C HIS A 163 -2.66 -9.74 -18.28
N TYR A 164 -2.86 -8.43 -18.37
CA TYR A 164 -1.84 -7.42 -18.17
C TYR A 164 -2.35 -6.34 -17.24
N GLY A 165 -1.45 -5.83 -16.40
CA GLY A 165 -1.79 -4.81 -15.43
C GLY A 165 -2.65 -5.36 -14.27
N MET A 166 -2.84 -4.53 -13.28
CA MET A 166 -3.68 -4.84 -12.13
C MET A 166 -5.02 -4.11 -12.28
N PRO A 167 -6.16 -4.81 -12.16
CA PRO A 167 -7.48 -4.19 -12.38
C PRO A 167 -7.75 -2.93 -11.59
N TRP A 168 -7.24 -2.82 -10.37
CA TRP A 168 -7.46 -1.65 -9.51
C TRP A 168 -6.79 -0.36 -10.01
N VAL A 169 -5.80 -0.48 -10.91
CA VAL A 169 -5.10 0.70 -11.47
C VAL A 169 -6.05 1.64 -12.21
N ILE A 170 -7.13 1.11 -12.81
CA ILE A 170 -8.14 1.96 -13.47
C ILE A 170 -8.91 2.88 -12.53
N LEU A 171 -8.81 2.67 -11.21
CA LEU A 171 -9.44 3.49 -10.17
C LEU A 171 -8.49 4.54 -9.59
N THR A 172 -7.23 4.57 -10.01
CA THR A 172 -6.26 5.54 -9.55
C THR A 172 -6.40 6.86 -10.29
N SER A 173 -6.13 7.96 -9.59
CA SER A 173 -6.13 9.29 -10.21
C SER A 173 -4.97 9.43 -11.23
N GLY A 174 -5.19 10.23 -12.26
CA GLY A 174 -4.18 10.54 -13.27
C GLY A 174 -4.35 9.79 -14.58
N ARG A 175 -3.38 9.95 -15.48
CA ARG A 175 -3.36 9.27 -16.80
C ARG A 175 -2.43 8.06 -16.74
N GLY A 176 -2.87 6.95 -17.31
CA GLY A 176 -2.03 5.79 -17.54
C GLY A 176 -0.73 6.15 -18.27
N LYS A 177 0.40 5.62 -17.84
CA LYS A 177 1.73 5.89 -18.39
C LYS A 177 2.04 5.06 -19.62
N ASN A 178 1.52 3.85 -19.65
CA ASN A 178 1.69 2.89 -20.75
C ASN A 178 0.59 1.81 -20.66
N MET A 179 0.61 0.82 -21.55
CA MET A 179 -0.39 -0.26 -21.58
C MET A 179 -0.41 -1.15 -20.33
N GLY A 180 0.71 -1.26 -19.61
CA GLY A 180 0.77 -2.00 -18.33
C GLY A 180 0.17 -1.24 -17.15
N ASP A 181 -0.11 0.05 -17.31
CA ASP A 181 -0.71 0.92 -16.32
C ASP A 181 -2.23 1.04 -16.57
N GLY A 182 -2.89 -0.09 -16.57
CA GLY A 182 -4.31 -0.22 -16.86
C GLY A 182 -4.80 -1.66 -16.69
N TRP A 183 -6.03 -1.91 -17.06
CA TRP A 183 -6.62 -3.24 -17.09
C TRP A 183 -6.70 -3.73 -18.53
N GLU A 184 -6.08 -4.87 -18.82
CA GLU A 184 -6.09 -5.53 -20.11
C GLU A 184 -6.45 -7.00 -19.95
N THR A 185 -7.42 -7.48 -20.73
CA THR A 185 -7.83 -8.87 -20.77
C THR A 185 -7.16 -9.62 -21.93
N ARG A 186 -7.12 -10.93 -21.86
CA ARG A 186 -6.67 -11.76 -22.98
C ARG A 186 -7.59 -11.58 -24.17
N ARG A 187 -7.02 -11.65 -25.37
CA ARG A 187 -7.82 -11.63 -26.59
C ARG A 187 -8.80 -12.80 -26.60
N ARG A 188 -10.07 -12.50 -26.49
CA ARG A 188 -11.15 -13.48 -26.54
C ARG A 188 -11.32 -14.01 -27.97
N ARG A 189 -11.39 -15.33 -28.10
CA ARG A 189 -11.64 -16.01 -29.41
C ARG A 189 -12.99 -16.71 -29.44
N GLU A 190 -13.69 -16.74 -28.31
CA GLU A 190 -15.01 -17.34 -28.17
C GLU A 190 -16.06 -16.24 -27.92
N PRO A 191 -17.35 -16.51 -28.23
CA PRO A 191 -18.41 -15.56 -27.91
C PRO A 191 -18.44 -15.20 -26.43
N GLY A 192 -18.76 -13.94 -26.15
CA GLY A 192 -18.82 -13.43 -24.77
C GLY A 192 -18.20 -12.05 -24.67
N HIS A 193 -18.07 -11.56 -23.42
CA HIS A 193 -17.48 -10.27 -23.11
C HIS A 193 -16.66 -10.36 -21.83
N ASP A 194 -15.74 -9.42 -21.67
CA ASP A 194 -15.01 -9.25 -20.42
C ASP A 194 -15.71 -8.20 -19.58
N TRP A 195 -15.62 -8.36 -18.26
CA TRP A 195 -16.29 -7.48 -17.31
C TRP A 195 -15.43 -7.22 -16.09
N ILE A 196 -15.67 -6.06 -15.50
CA ILE A 196 -15.12 -5.65 -14.22
C ILE A 196 -16.24 -5.04 -13.37
N LEU A 197 -16.29 -5.40 -12.10
CA LEU A 197 -17.26 -4.89 -11.15
C LEU A 197 -16.54 -3.94 -10.19
N VAL A 198 -17.00 -2.70 -10.18
CA VAL A 198 -16.46 -1.64 -9.31
C VAL A 198 -17.46 -1.36 -8.21
N ARG A 199 -17.01 -1.45 -6.95
CA ARG A 199 -17.73 -0.90 -5.82
C ARG A 199 -17.38 0.59 -5.70
N LEU A 200 -18.41 1.43 -5.70
CA LEU A 200 -18.23 2.87 -5.51
C LEU A 200 -17.92 3.19 -4.05
N GLY A 201 -17.12 4.22 -3.82
CA GLY A 201 -16.74 4.68 -2.48
C GLY A 201 -17.89 5.35 -1.72
N ALA A 202 -18.91 5.84 -2.43
CA ALA A 202 -20.10 6.40 -1.85
C ALA A 202 -21.35 5.71 -2.42
N CYS A 203 -22.39 5.61 -1.60
CA CYS A 203 -23.70 5.13 -2.04
C CYS A 203 -24.44 6.29 -2.73
N LEU A 204 -24.65 6.17 -4.04
CA LEU A 204 -25.43 7.13 -4.83
C LEU A 204 -26.93 6.80 -4.73
N LEU A 205 -27.49 6.80 -3.52
CA LEU A 205 -28.94 6.72 -3.36
C LEU A 205 -29.55 8.08 -3.68
N TYR A 206 -30.07 8.19 -4.88
CA TYR A 206 -30.92 9.31 -5.24
C TYR A 206 -32.29 9.09 -4.58
N THR A 207 -32.48 9.61 -3.38
CA THR A 207 -33.82 9.78 -2.83
C THR A 207 -34.39 11.05 -3.45
N SER A 208 -34.97 10.92 -4.63
CA SER A 208 -35.92 11.94 -5.09
C SER A 208 -37.10 11.92 -4.09
N PRO A 209 -37.44 13.05 -3.43
CA PRO A 209 -38.66 13.12 -2.71
C PRO A 209 -39.79 12.91 -3.74
N SER A 210 -40.57 11.84 -3.57
CA SER A 210 -41.75 11.60 -4.39
C SER A 210 -42.63 12.87 -4.29
N PRO A 211 -43.00 13.49 -5.40
CA PRO A 211 -43.97 14.57 -5.35
C PRO A 211 -45.28 13.98 -4.84
N ARG A 212 -45.78 14.55 -3.75
CA ARG A 212 -47.13 14.27 -3.25
C ARG A 212 -48.17 14.92 -4.14
#